data_3d1edba6c96fc4b97b0f9d2eaea002e0
#
_entry.id   3d1edba6c96fc4b97b0f9d2eaea002e0
#
_cell.length_a   1.000
_cell.length_b   1.000
_cell.length_c   1.000
_cell.angle_alpha   90.00
_cell.angle_beta   90.00
_cell.angle_gamma   90.00
#
_symmetry.space_group_name_H-M   'P 1'
#
loop_
_entity.id
_entity.type
_entity.pdbx_description
1 polymer ?
#
loop_
_entity_poly.entity_id
_entity_poly.type
_entity_poly.pdbx_seq_one_letter_code
_entity_poly.pdbx_strand_id
1 'polypeptide(L)'
;MPFGKGDTFYLFHQRDTRKPCPFGEPFGWDLATTKDFVTYEDCGTAILRGDDTKQDQFIFAGSVCEDRDGVYHAFYTGFNRDYPKQGKPSQVLMHAISHDLKNWEKTNDAVTFTPQPGYDPDDWRDPFVLWDDEENQYILILGTRLAGDKHRQTGRTVYFTSTDLTNWTFEGDFWAPDLFTMHEMPDLFKIGEWWYLITTEYSHASKQVYRMAKSLKGPWIAPEDDGFDGRAYYAGRTFELNGQRIIFGWVPSRANETDSAHLTYDENSDNEQFIWAGTFVAHEIYQREDGTLGCRVPQTVWDAFEEKTVF
;
A
#
# COMPACT_ATOMS: atom_id res chain seq x y z
N MET A 1 0.34 -3.94 5.37
CA MET A 1 0.33 -2.50 5.76
C MET A 1 1.01 -2.37 7.09
N PRO A 2 2.19 -1.75 7.17
CA PRO A 2 2.95 -1.62 8.42
C PRO A 2 2.44 -0.47 9.29
N PHE A 3 2.56 -0.65 10.60
CA PHE A 3 2.44 0.39 11.61
C PHE A 3 3.41 0.07 12.76
N GLY A 4 4.11 1.06 13.30
CA GLY A 4 5.07 0.86 14.38
C GLY A 4 4.61 1.50 15.69
N LYS A 5 4.75 0.79 16.81
CA LYS A 5 4.48 1.31 18.16
C LYS A 5 5.44 0.71 19.17
N GLY A 6 6.07 1.57 19.97
CA GLY A 6 7.09 1.13 20.94
C GLY A 6 8.33 0.58 20.23
N ASP A 7 8.53 -0.74 20.29
CA ASP A 7 9.61 -1.47 19.62
C ASP A 7 9.09 -2.51 18.60
N THR A 8 7.81 -2.45 18.27
CA THR A 8 7.12 -3.50 17.52
C THR A 8 6.52 -2.94 16.25
N PHE A 9 6.75 -3.64 15.13
CA PHE A 9 6.02 -3.44 13.88
C PHE A 9 4.79 -4.35 13.85
N TYR A 10 3.65 -3.75 13.57
CA TYR A 10 2.36 -4.39 13.34
C TYR A 10 2.15 -4.46 11.83
N LEU A 11 2.06 -5.65 11.30
CA LEU A 11 1.97 -5.91 9.85
C LEU A 11 0.58 -6.45 9.54
N PHE A 12 -0.31 -5.54 9.13
CA PHE A 12 -1.63 -5.94 8.62
C PHE A 12 -1.47 -6.46 7.20
N HIS A 13 -2.02 -7.62 6.93
CA HIS A 13 -1.86 -8.27 5.63
C HIS A 13 -3.12 -9.03 5.19
N GLN A 14 -3.24 -9.22 3.90
CA GLN A 14 -4.24 -10.09 3.31
C GLN A 14 -3.77 -11.54 3.41
N ARG A 15 -4.71 -12.46 3.55
CA ARG A 15 -4.41 -13.89 3.54
C ARG A 15 -4.72 -14.46 2.15
N ASP A 16 -3.72 -15.01 1.50
CA ASP A 16 -3.91 -15.81 0.31
C ASP A 16 -4.37 -17.22 0.68
N THR A 17 -5.54 -17.61 0.20
CA THR A 17 -6.10 -18.95 0.43
C THR A 17 -5.72 -19.94 -0.64
N ARG A 18 -4.96 -19.52 -1.65
CA ARG A 18 -4.53 -20.33 -2.77
C ARG A 18 -5.66 -20.96 -3.59
N LYS A 19 -6.83 -20.39 -3.53
CA LYS A 19 -7.93 -20.83 -4.37
C LYS A 19 -7.78 -20.23 -5.77
N PRO A 20 -7.76 -21.05 -6.83
CA PRO A 20 -7.60 -20.59 -8.19
C PRO A 20 -8.87 -19.88 -8.69
N CYS A 21 -9.06 -18.66 -8.30
CA CYS A 21 -10.06 -17.75 -8.82
C CYS A 21 -9.56 -16.32 -8.69
N PRO A 22 -10.08 -15.35 -9.44
CA PRO A 22 -9.67 -13.97 -9.31
C PRO A 22 -9.74 -13.51 -7.86
N PHE A 23 -8.62 -13.05 -7.32
CA PHE A 23 -8.44 -12.59 -5.93
C PHE A 23 -8.62 -13.67 -4.84
N GLY A 24 -8.69 -14.96 -5.19
CA GLY A 24 -8.86 -16.04 -4.23
C GLY A 24 -10.21 -16.05 -3.52
N GLU A 25 -10.25 -16.57 -2.30
CA GLU A 25 -11.40 -16.46 -1.41
C GLU A 25 -11.47 -15.07 -0.78
N PRO A 26 -12.68 -14.56 -0.49
CA PRO A 26 -12.84 -13.31 0.22
C PRO A 26 -12.09 -13.29 1.56
N PHE A 27 -11.37 -12.21 1.82
CA PHE A 27 -10.49 -12.04 2.99
C PHE A 27 -10.64 -10.66 3.65
N GLY A 28 -10.29 -10.60 4.92
CA GLY A 28 -10.07 -9.37 5.68
C GLY A 28 -8.58 -9.07 5.85
N TRP A 29 -8.23 -8.30 6.88
CA TRP A 29 -6.86 -8.14 7.31
C TRP A 29 -6.56 -9.06 8.48
N ASP A 30 -5.51 -9.85 8.33
CA ASP A 30 -4.83 -10.52 9.42
C ASP A 30 -3.67 -9.65 9.94
N LEU A 31 -3.17 -9.96 11.12
CA LEU A 31 -2.10 -9.24 11.78
C LEU A 31 -0.97 -10.18 12.13
N ALA A 32 0.24 -9.81 11.74
CA ALA A 32 1.48 -10.34 12.29
C ALA A 32 2.29 -9.23 12.96
N THR A 33 3.09 -9.57 13.96
CA THR A 33 4.01 -8.62 14.60
C THR A 33 5.45 -9.08 14.50
N THR A 34 6.37 -8.13 14.45
CA THR A 34 7.82 -8.40 14.50
C THR A 34 8.57 -7.26 15.17
N LYS A 35 9.74 -7.58 15.77
CA LYS A 35 10.68 -6.60 16.31
C LYS A 35 12.03 -6.61 15.59
N ASP A 36 12.28 -7.67 14.82
CA ASP A 36 13.60 -7.97 14.26
C ASP A 36 13.57 -8.33 12.76
N PHE A 37 12.40 -8.44 12.15
CA PHE A 37 12.18 -8.86 10.76
C PHE A 37 12.64 -10.29 10.45
N VAL A 38 12.95 -11.07 11.47
CA VAL A 38 13.34 -12.47 11.42
C VAL A 38 12.27 -13.35 12.04
N THR A 39 11.79 -12.93 13.21
CA THR A 39 10.75 -13.63 13.96
C THR A 39 9.43 -12.90 13.84
N TYR A 40 8.38 -13.62 13.47
CA TYR A 40 7.03 -13.09 13.33
C TYR A 40 6.06 -13.84 14.23
N GLU A 41 5.21 -13.10 14.93
CA GLU A 41 4.10 -13.64 15.70
C GLU A 41 2.80 -13.45 14.91
N ASP A 42 2.11 -14.54 14.61
CA ASP A 42 0.75 -14.50 14.01
C ASP A 42 -0.26 -14.13 15.10
N CYS A 43 -0.91 -12.99 14.95
CA CYS A 43 -1.91 -12.49 15.89
C CYS A 43 -3.35 -12.80 15.44
N GLY A 44 -3.52 -13.48 14.31
CA GLY A 44 -4.83 -13.82 13.76
C GLY A 44 -5.49 -12.65 13.03
N THR A 45 -6.81 -12.71 12.88
CA THR A 45 -7.58 -11.70 12.12
C THR A 45 -7.77 -10.42 12.92
N ALA A 46 -7.38 -9.29 12.36
CA ALA A 46 -7.57 -7.96 12.91
C ALA A 46 -8.88 -7.31 12.42
N ILE A 47 -9.08 -7.22 11.11
CA ILE A 47 -10.30 -6.63 10.53
C ILE A 47 -11.02 -7.71 9.72
N LEU A 48 -12.17 -8.17 10.22
CA LEU A 48 -13.00 -9.13 9.50
C LEU A 48 -13.60 -8.49 8.25
N ARG A 49 -13.61 -9.24 7.14
CA ARG A 49 -14.35 -8.84 5.94
C ARG A 49 -15.87 -8.73 6.21
N GLY A 50 -16.59 -8.04 5.33
CA GLY A 50 -18.03 -8.14 5.22
C GLY A 50 -18.47 -9.47 4.60
N ASP A 51 -19.77 -9.74 4.62
CA ASP A 51 -20.34 -10.81 3.83
C ASP A 51 -20.35 -10.48 2.32
N ASP A 52 -20.77 -11.41 1.49
CA ASP A 52 -20.75 -11.26 0.03
C ASP A 52 -21.68 -10.16 -0.52
N THR A 53 -22.55 -9.60 0.34
CA THR A 53 -23.45 -8.49 0.00
C THR A 53 -22.91 -7.12 0.41
N LYS A 54 -21.77 -7.08 1.09
CA LYS A 54 -21.17 -5.84 1.61
C LYS A 54 -20.07 -5.32 0.70
N GLN A 55 -19.80 -4.02 0.80
CA GLN A 55 -18.74 -3.37 0.04
C GLN A 55 -17.38 -3.98 0.29
N ASP A 56 -17.09 -4.34 1.52
CA ASP A 56 -15.86 -4.98 1.95
C ASP A 56 -15.96 -6.51 1.96
N GLN A 57 -16.55 -7.09 0.91
CA GLN A 57 -16.45 -8.52 0.62
C GLN A 57 -15.00 -8.98 0.68
N PHE A 58 -14.09 -8.15 0.15
CA PHE A 58 -12.64 -8.23 0.34
C PHE A 58 -12.15 -6.93 0.97
N ILE A 59 -11.17 -7.01 1.83
CA ILE A 59 -10.43 -5.85 2.33
C ILE A 59 -9.07 -5.80 1.65
N PHE A 60 -8.93 -4.91 0.68
CA PHE A 60 -7.65 -4.68 0.00
C PHE A 60 -6.74 -3.75 0.81
N ALA A 61 -5.69 -3.25 0.19
CA ALA A 61 -4.67 -2.48 0.88
C ALA A 61 -5.18 -1.14 1.44
N GLY A 62 -4.39 -0.60 2.36
CA GLY A 62 -4.67 0.65 3.04
C GLY A 62 -3.51 1.10 3.91
N SER A 63 -3.80 1.84 4.94
CA SER A 63 -2.82 2.27 5.95
C SER A 63 -3.44 2.40 7.34
N VAL A 64 -2.58 2.42 8.34
CA VAL A 64 -2.95 2.68 9.74
C VAL A 64 -2.24 3.93 10.20
N CYS A 65 -2.94 4.81 10.89
CA CYS A 65 -2.38 5.98 11.56
C CYS A 65 -2.91 6.08 12.99
N GLU A 66 -2.22 6.83 13.82
CA GLU A 66 -2.66 7.17 15.19
C GLU A 66 -3.08 8.64 15.21
N ASP A 67 -4.21 8.93 15.84
CA ASP A 67 -4.63 10.31 16.08
C ASP A 67 -3.98 10.91 17.33
N ARG A 68 -4.31 12.15 17.62
CA ARG A 68 -3.76 12.90 18.78
C ARG A 68 -4.27 12.39 20.13
N ASP A 69 -5.36 11.65 20.13
CA ASP A 69 -5.97 11.08 21.33
C ASP A 69 -5.51 9.63 21.58
N GLY A 70 -4.63 9.11 20.71
CA GLY A 70 -4.09 7.75 20.79
C GLY A 70 -5.03 6.67 20.26
N VAL A 71 -6.02 7.06 19.45
CA VAL A 71 -6.88 6.14 18.74
C VAL A 71 -6.23 5.78 17.40
N TYR A 72 -6.26 4.51 17.05
CA TYR A 72 -5.74 4.02 15.78
C TYR A 72 -6.84 3.99 14.74
N HIS A 73 -6.53 4.46 13.55
CA HIS A 73 -7.43 4.53 12.41
C HIS A 73 -6.87 3.71 11.27
N ALA A 74 -7.65 2.75 10.77
CA ALA A 74 -7.35 2.02 9.54
C ALA A 74 -8.22 2.56 8.41
N PHE A 75 -7.60 3.10 7.38
CA PHE A 75 -8.24 3.42 6.11
C PHE A 75 -7.87 2.33 5.11
N TYR A 76 -8.85 1.67 4.52
CA TYR A 76 -8.64 0.52 3.67
C TYR A 76 -9.58 0.51 2.46
N THR A 77 -9.24 -0.26 1.46
CA THR A 77 -10.08 -0.45 0.28
C THR A 77 -11.06 -1.59 0.52
N GLY A 78 -12.35 -1.26 0.54
CA GLY A 78 -13.41 -2.24 0.48
C GLY A 78 -13.70 -2.60 -0.98
N PHE A 79 -13.57 -3.87 -1.32
CA PHE A 79 -13.80 -4.36 -2.68
C PHE A 79 -14.94 -5.37 -2.71
N ASN A 80 -15.88 -5.18 -3.63
CA ASN A 80 -16.92 -6.16 -3.95
C ASN A 80 -16.94 -6.43 -5.45
N ARG A 81 -16.55 -7.65 -5.83
CA ARG A 81 -16.43 -8.08 -7.22
C ARG A 81 -17.75 -8.16 -7.99
N ASP A 82 -18.89 -8.22 -7.27
CA ASP A 82 -20.21 -8.33 -7.88
C ASP A 82 -20.95 -6.99 -8.05
N TYR A 83 -20.43 -5.92 -7.43
CA TYR A 83 -21.02 -4.60 -7.49
C TYR A 83 -21.02 -3.94 -8.87
N PRO A 84 -20.01 -4.09 -9.74
CA PRO A 84 -20.07 -3.57 -11.10
C PRO A 84 -21.27 -4.07 -11.91
N LYS A 85 -21.67 -5.33 -11.70
CA LYS A 85 -22.89 -5.91 -12.32
C LYS A 85 -24.19 -5.23 -11.86
N GLN A 86 -24.13 -4.52 -10.72
CA GLN A 86 -25.25 -3.77 -10.13
C GLN A 86 -25.14 -2.27 -10.39
N GLY A 87 -24.18 -1.81 -11.21
CA GLY A 87 -23.91 -0.41 -11.46
C GLY A 87 -23.34 0.35 -10.27
N LYS A 88 -22.72 -0.36 -9.34
CA LYS A 88 -22.01 0.21 -8.16
C LYS A 88 -20.51 0.11 -8.36
N PRO A 89 -19.70 1.02 -7.77
CA PRO A 89 -18.25 0.91 -7.82
C PRO A 89 -17.80 -0.37 -7.11
N SER A 90 -16.83 -1.08 -7.71
CA SER A 90 -16.24 -2.25 -7.05
C SER A 90 -15.37 -1.86 -5.87
N GLN A 91 -14.75 -0.69 -5.90
CA GLN A 91 -13.80 -0.21 -4.91
C GLN A 91 -14.26 1.10 -4.28
N VAL A 92 -14.22 1.17 -2.96
CA VAL A 92 -14.37 2.40 -2.18
C VAL A 92 -13.42 2.35 -0.99
N LEU A 93 -13.08 3.50 -0.42
CA LEU A 93 -12.32 3.51 0.83
C LEU A 93 -13.28 3.43 2.01
N MET A 94 -12.90 2.64 2.99
CA MET A 94 -13.63 2.40 4.23
C MET A 94 -12.71 2.64 5.43
N HIS A 95 -13.30 2.71 6.62
CA HIS A 95 -12.62 3.10 7.83
C HIS A 95 -12.98 2.20 9.02
N ALA A 96 -11.99 1.92 9.85
CA ALA A 96 -12.15 1.26 11.13
C ALA A 96 -11.26 1.92 12.19
N ILE A 97 -11.63 1.79 13.46
CA ILE A 97 -10.89 2.31 14.60
C ILE A 97 -10.48 1.20 15.55
N SER A 98 -9.41 1.44 16.30
CA SER A 98 -8.91 0.54 17.34
C SER A 98 -8.25 1.31 18.48
N HIS A 99 -8.26 0.74 19.69
CA HIS A 99 -7.52 1.27 20.83
C HIS A 99 -6.29 0.42 21.21
N ASP A 100 -6.08 -0.71 20.51
CA ASP A 100 -5.04 -1.69 20.86
C ASP A 100 -4.31 -2.30 19.66
N LEU A 101 -4.63 -1.86 18.43
CA LEU A 101 -4.11 -2.37 17.15
C LEU A 101 -4.51 -3.82 16.82
N LYS A 102 -5.24 -4.50 17.70
CA LYS A 102 -5.64 -5.90 17.53
C LYS A 102 -7.14 -6.06 17.30
N ASN A 103 -7.92 -5.28 18.02
CA ASN A 103 -9.38 -5.32 17.95
C ASN A 103 -9.87 -4.06 17.22
N TRP A 104 -10.57 -4.24 16.11
CA TRP A 104 -10.99 -3.15 15.23
C TRP A 104 -12.51 -3.09 15.13
N GLU A 105 -13.04 -1.88 15.17
CA GLU A 105 -14.45 -1.56 14.97
C GLU A 105 -14.62 -0.76 13.68
N LYS A 106 -15.44 -1.27 12.75
CA LYS A 106 -15.76 -0.56 11.52
C LYS A 106 -16.71 0.59 11.81
N THR A 107 -16.47 1.74 11.18
CA THR A 107 -17.28 2.95 11.40
C THR A 107 -18.62 2.96 10.66
N ASN A 108 -19.03 1.81 10.11
CA ASN A 108 -20.35 1.59 9.47
C ASN A 108 -20.71 2.66 8.42
N ASP A 109 -19.83 2.85 7.47
CA ASP A 109 -19.98 3.80 6.35
C ASP A 109 -20.00 5.30 6.74
N ALA A 110 -19.76 5.63 8.01
CA ALA A 110 -19.67 7.02 8.44
C ALA A 110 -18.52 7.78 7.74
N VAL A 111 -17.45 7.06 7.40
CA VAL A 111 -16.32 7.59 6.61
C VAL A 111 -16.11 6.65 5.43
N THR A 112 -16.74 6.97 4.31
CA THR A 112 -16.63 6.21 3.06
C THR A 112 -16.32 7.15 1.91
N PHE A 113 -15.27 6.83 1.15
CA PHE A 113 -14.86 7.63 0.00
C PHE A 113 -15.15 6.87 -1.28
N THR A 114 -16.18 7.33 -1.97
CA THR A 114 -16.54 6.80 -3.29
C THR A 114 -15.69 7.44 -4.39
N PRO A 115 -15.49 6.74 -5.52
CA PRO A 115 -14.82 7.31 -6.67
C PRO A 115 -15.47 8.64 -7.11
N GLN A 116 -14.62 9.62 -7.37
CA GLN A 116 -15.06 10.96 -7.77
C GLN A 116 -15.30 11.03 -9.28
N PRO A 117 -16.17 11.95 -9.76
CA PRO A 117 -16.40 12.12 -11.19
C PRO A 117 -15.11 12.33 -11.98
N GLY A 118 -14.97 11.62 -13.10
CA GLY A 118 -13.78 11.67 -13.95
C GLY A 118 -12.74 10.59 -13.65
N TYR A 119 -12.86 9.88 -12.52
CA TYR A 119 -12.00 8.77 -12.18
C TYR A 119 -12.71 7.42 -12.35
N ASP A 120 -11.93 6.36 -12.51
CA ASP A 120 -12.43 5.02 -12.73
C ASP A 120 -13.02 4.42 -11.44
N PRO A 121 -14.26 3.93 -11.46
CA PRO A 121 -14.92 3.38 -10.28
C PRO A 121 -14.38 2.01 -9.83
N ASP A 122 -13.59 1.35 -10.67
CA ASP A 122 -13.02 0.03 -10.39
C ASP A 122 -11.50 0.09 -10.11
N ASP A 123 -10.92 1.29 -10.16
CA ASP A 123 -9.53 1.55 -9.80
C ASP A 123 -9.46 2.76 -8.85
N TRP A 124 -9.87 2.56 -7.59
CA TRP A 124 -9.94 3.58 -6.54
C TRP A 124 -9.55 2.95 -5.20
N ARG A 125 -8.23 2.93 -4.89
CA ARG A 125 -7.72 2.07 -3.81
C ARG A 125 -6.44 2.54 -3.15
N ASP A 126 -6.03 1.78 -2.15
CA ASP A 126 -4.75 1.82 -1.46
C ASP A 126 -4.50 3.14 -0.72
N PRO A 127 -5.43 3.56 0.17
CA PRO A 127 -5.26 4.82 0.88
C PRO A 127 -4.03 4.81 1.79
N PHE A 128 -3.37 5.96 1.85
CA PHE A 128 -2.30 6.26 2.80
C PHE A 128 -2.59 7.58 3.50
N VAL A 129 -2.51 7.58 4.81
CA VAL A 129 -2.78 8.77 5.64
C VAL A 129 -1.52 9.19 6.38
N LEU A 130 -1.23 10.49 6.35
CA LEU A 130 -0.20 11.10 7.17
C LEU A 130 -0.68 12.44 7.73
N TRP A 131 0.01 12.91 8.76
CA TRP A 131 -0.15 14.26 9.29
C TRP A 131 0.80 15.22 8.56
N ASP A 132 0.26 16.33 8.09
CA ASP A 132 1.01 17.45 7.52
C ASP A 132 1.21 18.53 8.57
N ASP A 133 2.43 18.66 9.08
CA ASP A 133 2.79 19.67 10.09
C ASP A 133 2.75 21.11 9.54
N GLU A 134 2.93 21.30 8.23
CA GLU A 134 2.98 22.63 7.61
C GLU A 134 1.58 23.25 7.53
N GLU A 135 0.59 22.47 7.10
CA GLU A 135 -0.80 22.92 6.96
C GLU A 135 -1.67 22.53 8.19
N ASN A 136 -1.10 21.79 9.15
CA ASN A 136 -1.74 21.35 10.39
C ASN A 136 -3.03 20.55 10.13
N GLN A 137 -2.95 19.55 9.25
CA GLN A 137 -4.05 18.70 8.82
C GLN A 137 -3.58 17.30 8.44
N TYR A 138 -4.49 16.35 8.38
CA TYR A 138 -4.25 15.05 7.78
C TYR A 138 -4.39 15.14 6.26
N ILE A 139 -3.52 14.41 5.57
CA ILE A 139 -3.62 14.16 4.14
C ILE A 139 -3.85 12.67 3.94
N LEU A 140 -4.86 12.31 3.14
CA LEU A 140 -5.08 10.97 2.64
C LEU A 140 -4.84 10.98 1.14
N ILE A 141 -3.85 10.22 0.68
CA ILE A 141 -3.61 9.97 -0.74
C ILE A 141 -4.10 8.57 -1.11
N LEU A 142 -4.51 8.38 -2.34
CA LEU A 142 -4.87 7.07 -2.88
C LEU A 142 -4.52 6.96 -4.36
N GLY A 143 -4.39 5.71 -4.83
CA GLY A 143 -4.16 5.40 -6.22
C GLY A 143 -5.46 5.26 -7.01
N THR A 144 -5.47 5.85 -8.20
CA THR A 144 -6.58 5.75 -9.14
C THR A 144 -6.10 5.97 -10.57
N ARG A 145 -7.01 6.05 -11.52
CA ARG A 145 -6.78 6.47 -12.88
C ARG A 145 -7.98 7.23 -13.44
N LEU A 146 -7.78 7.90 -14.55
CA LEU A 146 -8.88 8.54 -15.29
C LEU A 146 -9.88 7.49 -15.79
N ALA A 147 -11.16 7.84 -15.79
CA ALA A 147 -12.21 7.01 -16.37
C ALA A 147 -12.02 6.87 -17.88
N GLY A 148 -12.42 5.74 -18.43
CA GLY A 148 -12.34 5.43 -19.87
C GLY A 148 -11.35 4.34 -20.18
N ASP A 149 -10.74 4.38 -21.36
CA ASP A 149 -9.82 3.33 -21.82
C ASP A 149 -8.54 3.29 -20.97
N LYS A 150 -8.16 2.08 -20.57
CA LYS A 150 -6.93 1.85 -19.80
C LYS A 150 -5.71 1.99 -20.71
N HIS A 151 -4.86 2.96 -20.43
CA HIS A 151 -3.58 3.14 -21.08
C HIS A 151 -2.54 3.74 -20.13
N ARG A 152 -1.28 3.79 -20.53
CA ARG A 152 -0.15 4.16 -19.67
C ARG A 152 -0.11 5.61 -19.16
N GLN A 153 -1.07 6.43 -19.53
CA GLN A 153 -1.11 7.85 -19.16
C GLN A 153 -2.29 8.18 -18.27
N THR A 154 -3.03 7.18 -17.79
CA THR A 154 -4.25 7.39 -17.02
C THR A 154 -4.05 7.39 -15.52
N GLY A 155 -2.93 6.86 -15.02
CA GLY A 155 -2.64 6.77 -13.58
C GLY A 155 -2.65 8.13 -12.89
N ARG A 156 -3.26 8.16 -11.71
CA ARG A 156 -3.37 9.34 -10.85
C ARG A 156 -3.15 8.94 -9.39
N THR A 157 -2.49 9.81 -8.66
CA THR A 157 -2.59 9.83 -7.20
C THR A 157 -3.46 11.03 -6.85
N VAL A 158 -4.56 10.81 -6.16
CA VAL A 158 -5.46 11.87 -5.71
C VAL A 158 -5.40 12.01 -4.21
N TYR A 159 -5.97 13.11 -3.67
CA TYR A 159 -5.90 13.32 -2.23
C TYR A 159 -7.13 13.98 -1.63
N PHE A 160 -7.25 13.77 -0.34
CA PHE A 160 -8.21 14.40 0.56
C PHE A 160 -7.47 15.04 1.72
N THR A 161 -8.09 16.04 2.34
CA THR A 161 -7.60 16.68 3.57
C THR A 161 -8.64 16.61 4.68
N SER A 162 -8.18 16.56 5.94
CA SER A 162 -9.03 16.56 7.13
C SER A 162 -8.28 17.10 8.33
N THR A 163 -9.00 17.70 9.28
CA THR A 163 -8.44 18.11 10.58
C THR A 163 -8.76 17.12 11.70
N ASP A 164 -9.65 16.13 11.45
CA ASP A 164 -10.22 15.28 12.51
C ASP A 164 -10.37 13.79 12.10
N LEU A 165 -9.84 13.38 10.94
CA LEU A 165 -9.94 12.02 10.38
C LEU A 165 -11.39 11.54 10.09
N THR A 166 -12.36 12.40 10.27
CA THR A 166 -13.79 12.09 10.08
C THR A 166 -14.40 12.91 8.93
N ASN A 167 -14.12 14.21 8.92
CA ASN A 167 -14.61 15.12 7.89
C ASN A 167 -13.49 15.38 6.88
N TRP A 168 -13.70 14.92 5.66
CA TRP A 168 -12.70 14.96 4.60
C TRP A 168 -13.17 15.79 3.41
N THR A 169 -12.24 16.55 2.83
CA THR A 169 -12.46 17.33 1.61
C THR A 169 -11.63 16.71 0.49
N PHE A 170 -12.26 16.44 -0.65
CA PHE A 170 -11.56 16.00 -1.86
C PHE A 170 -10.90 17.20 -2.54
N GLU A 171 -9.59 17.12 -2.78
CA GLU A 171 -8.78 18.21 -3.32
C GLU A 171 -8.41 18.00 -4.81
N GLY A 172 -8.56 16.78 -5.35
CA GLY A 172 -8.23 16.46 -6.73
C GLY A 172 -6.91 15.69 -6.88
N ASP A 173 -6.21 15.95 -7.98
CA ASP A 173 -4.95 15.27 -8.28
C ASP A 173 -3.82 15.76 -7.36
N PHE A 174 -3.18 14.83 -6.65
CA PHE A 174 -1.95 15.07 -5.91
C PHE A 174 -0.72 14.92 -6.80
N TRP A 175 -0.71 13.89 -7.65
CA TRP A 175 0.34 13.63 -8.62
C TRP A 175 -0.25 13.04 -9.89
N ALA A 176 -0.10 13.76 -11.00
CA ALA A 176 -0.68 13.45 -12.30
C ALA A 176 0.37 13.62 -13.43
N PRO A 177 1.37 12.72 -13.50
CA PRO A 177 2.50 12.88 -14.40
C PRO A 177 2.22 12.42 -15.83
N ASP A 178 1.04 11.91 -16.14
CA ASP A 178 0.71 11.22 -17.38
C ASP A 178 1.63 10.03 -17.67
N LEU A 179 1.97 9.30 -16.61
CA LEU A 179 2.73 8.07 -16.62
C LEU A 179 1.91 6.94 -16.02
N PHE A 180 2.22 5.71 -16.43
CA PHE A 180 1.62 4.48 -15.92
C PHE A 180 0.09 4.40 -16.08
N THR A 181 -0.42 3.19 -16.04
CA THR A 181 -1.87 2.95 -16.13
C THR A 181 -2.56 3.30 -14.83
N MET A 182 -1.91 3.04 -13.72
CA MET A 182 -2.38 3.32 -12.37
C MET A 182 -1.19 3.52 -11.43
N HIS A 183 -1.42 4.20 -10.32
CA HIS A 183 -0.46 4.34 -9.23
C HIS A 183 -0.96 3.50 -8.05
N GLU A 184 -0.43 2.28 -7.88
CA GLU A 184 -0.82 1.43 -6.76
C GLU A 184 0.00 1.72 -5.52
N MET A 185 -0.59 1.48 -4.34
CA MET A 185 0.08 1.60 -3.04
C MET A 185 0.84 2.91 -2.85
N PRO A 186 0.24 4.08 -3.14
CA PRO A 186 0.95 5.33 -2.93
C PRO A 186 1.31 5.50 -1.46
N ASP A 187 2.54 5.91 -1.18
CA ASP A 187 3.09 6.12 0.16
C ASP A 187 3.87 7.42 0.16
N LEU A 188 3.80 8.16 1.26
CA LEU A 188 4.32 9.51 1.33
C LEU A 188 5.04 9.73 2.67
N PHE A 189 6.30 10.18 2.62
CA PHE A 189 7.08 10.44 3.82
C PHE A 189 8.17 11.50 3.57
N LYS A 190 8.76 11.98 4.66
CA LYS A 190 9.84 12.96 4.62
C LYS A 190 11.09 12.40 5.29
N ILE A 191 12.26 12.61 4.68
CA ILE A 191 13.56 12.42 5.31
C ILE A 191 14.38 13.69 5.07
N GLY A 192 14.83 14.33 6.15
CA GLY A 192 15.53 15.61 6.07
C GLY A 192 14.67 16.68 5.40
N GLU A 193 15.19 17.26 4.32
CA GLU A 193 14.50 18.32 3.56
C GLU A 193 13.66 17.77 2.37
N TRP A 194 13.65 16.46 2.14
CA TRP A 194 13.02 15.86 0.98
C TRP A 194 11.77 15.08 1.35
N TRP A 195 10.71 15.33 0.60
CA TRP A 195 9.53 14.48 0.52
C TRP A 195 9.72 13.39 -0.52
N TYR A 196 9.18 12.22 -0.25
CA TYR A 196 9.22 11.05 -1.14
C TYR A 196 7.81 10.51 -1.33
N LEU A 197 7.40 10.39 -2.58
CA LEU A 197 6.19 9.71 -3.01
C LEU A 197 6.59 8.40 -3.65
N ILE A 198 6.20 7.29 -3.05
CA ILE A 198 6.41 5.95 -3.59
C ILE A 198 5.12 5.47 -4.24
N THR A 199 5.22 4.70 -5.30
CA THR A 199 4.10 3.96 -5.88
C THR A 199 4.59 2.69 -6.56
N THR A 200 3.73 1.69 -6.64
CA THR A 200 3.95 0.52 -7.48
C THR A 200 3.34 0.75 -8.84
N GLU A 201 4.08 0.50 -9.88
CA GLU A 201 3.61 0.53 -11.25
C GLU A 201 3.71 -0.86 -11.89
N TYR A 202 2.73 -1.26 -12.67
CA TYR A 202 2.68 -2.57 -13.33
C TYR A 202 2.56 -2.50 -14.85
N SER A 203 2.48 -1.32 -15.40
CA SER A 203 2.24 -1.11 -16.83
C SER A 203 3.51 -0.99 -17.66
N HIS A 204 4.66 -0.88 -17.04
CA HIS A 204 5.94 -0.71 -17.73
C HIS A 204 6.99 -1.72 -17.27
N ALA A 205 7.42 -1.67 -16.03
CA ALA A 205 8.50 -2.52 -15.53
C ALA A 205 8.10 -3.41 -14.35
N SER A 206 6.91 -3.19 -13.80
CA SER A 206 6.42 -3.84 -12.60
C SER A 206 7.40 -3.75 -11.44
N LYS A 207 7.54 -2.58 -10.97
CA LYS A 207 8.45 -2.27 -9.87
C LYS A 207 7.89 -1.21 -8.95
N GLN A 208 8.51 -1.10 -7.80
CA GLN A 208 8.35 0.02 -6.92
C GLN A 208 9.16 1.20 -7.44
N VAL A 209 8.52 2.35 -7.63
CA VAL A 209 9.19 3.58 -8.05
C VAL A 209 8.97 4.68 -7.04
N TYR A 210 9.87 5.66 -7.00
CA TYR A 210 9.69 6.83 -6.16
C TYR A 210 9.92 8.15 -6.91
N ARG A 211 9.35 9.19 -6.35
CA ARG A 211 9.56 10.59 -6.73
C ARG A 211 9.99 11.37 -5.51
N MET A 212 10.72 12.44 -5.69
CA MET A 212 11.21 13.29 -4.61
C MET A 212 10.92 14.76 -4.88
N ALA A 213 10.66 15.53 -3.81
CA ALA A 213 10.35 16.95 -3.87
C ALA A 213 10.80 17.67 -2.60
N LYS A 214 11.03 18.99 -2.69
CA LYS A 214 11.29 19.83 -1.51
C LYS A 214 10.01 20.30 -0.80
N SER A 215 8.87 20.11 -1.43
CA SER A 215 7.55 20.48 -0.91
C SER A 215 6.54 19.39 -1.24
N LEU A 216 5.54 19.18 -0.37
CA LEU A 216 4.39 18.30 -0.65
C LEU A 216 3.65 18.69 -1.94
N LYS A 217 3.67 19.97 -2.30
CA LYS A 217 3.04 20.49 -3.53
C LYS A 217 3.92 20.27 -4.79
N GLY A 218 5.08 19.61 -4.64
CA GLY A 218 6.02 19.39 -5.72
C GLY A 218 6.91 20.61 -6.03
N PRO A 219 7.50 20.71 -7.24
CA PRO A 219 7.42 19.69 -8.29
C PRO A 219 8.09 18.38 -7.89
N TRP A 220 7.44 17.26 -8.25
CA TRP A 220 7.94 15.91 -8.04
C TRP A 220 8.91 15.54 -9.15
N ILE A 221 10.14 15.20 -8.80
CA ILE A 221 11.20 14.82 -9.73
C ILE A 221 11.51 13.33 -9.62
N ALA A 222 11.81 12.70 -10.76
CA ALA A 222 12.32 11.35 -10.83
C ALA A 222 13.85 11.40 -10.72
N PRO A 223 14.48 10.65 -9.81
CA PRO A 223 15.93 10.44 -9.86
C PRO A 223 16.29 9.55 -11.06
N GLU A 224 17.58 9.48 -11.39
CA GLU A 224 18.07 8.62 -12.49
C GLU A 224 17.74 7.15 -12.24
N ASP A 225 17.94 6.67 -11.01
CA ASP A 225 17.47 5.38 -10.54
C ASP A 225 16.31 5.60 -9.56
N ASP A 226 15.09 5.37 -10.03
CA ASP A 226 13.86 5.57 -9.26
C ASP A 226 13.32 4.29 -8.60
N GLY A 227 14.08 3.20 -8.64
CA GLY A 227 13.72 1.92 -8.00
C GLY A 227 14.39 1.71 -6.66
N PHE A 228 13.82 0.81 -5.85
CA PHE A 228 14.41 0.40 -4.57
C PHE A 228 15.06 -0.97 -4.67
N ASP A 229 14.47 -1.83 -5.45
CA ASP A 229 14.87 -3.21 -5.68
C ASP A 229 14.74 -3.51 -7.17
N GLY A 230 15.03 -4.72 -7.54
CA GLY A 230 14.83 -5.19 -8.90
C GLY A 230 13.37 -5.22 -9.33
N ARG A 231 13.14 -5.70 -10.54
CA ARG A 231 11.78 -5.96 -11.03
C ARG A 231 11.09 -6.98 -10.14
N ALA A 232 9.76 -6.85 -10.06
CA ALA A 232 8.87 -7.70 -9.30
C ALA A 232 8.88 -7.48 -7.77
N TYR A 233 9.64 -6.56 -7.21
CA TYR A 233 9.38 -6.08 -5.85
C TYR A 233 8.11 -5.22 -5.87
N TYR A 234 7.06 -5.69 -5.18
CA TYR A 234 5.71 -5.22 -5.42
C TYR A 234 4.98 -4.82 -4.15
N ALA A 235 4.04 -3.87 -4.29
CA ALA A 235 3.11 -3.42 -3.26
C ALA A 235 3.80 -2.97 -1.96
N GLY A 236 4.98 -2.36 -2.08
CA GLY A 236 5.75 -1.88 -0.95
C GLY A 236 5.09 -0.71 -0.25
N ARG A 237 5.04 -0.76 1.08
CA ARG A 237 4.58 0.32 1.94
C ARG A 237 5.55 0.50 3.10
N THR A 238 5.76 1.75 3.52
CA THR A 238 6.77 2.06 4.52
C THR A 238 6.18 2.42 5.88
N PHE A 239 7.01 2.25 6.91
CA PHE A 239 6.81 2.86 8.21
C PHE A 239 8.16 3.16 8.86
N GLU A 240 8.20 4.24 9.63
CA GLU A 240 9.38 4.59 10.42
C GLU A 240 9.13 4.29 11.89
N LEU A 241 10.06 3.59 12.51
CA LEU A 241 10.06 3.32 13.95
C LEU A 241 11.48 3.44 14.49
N ASN A 242 11.65 4.27 15.54
CA ASN A 242 12.92 4.48 16.21
C ASN A 242 14.06 4.95 15.27
N GLY A 243 13.75 5.77 14.28
CA GLY A 243 14.70 6.31 13.31
C GLY A 243 15.08 5.33 12.20
N GLN A 244 14.44 4.18 12.13
CA GLN A 244 14.61 3.22 11.06
C GLN A 244 13.35 3.20 10.18
N ARG A 245 13.49 3.48 8.89
CA ARG A 245 12.38 3.37 7.95
C ARG A 245 12.48 2.07 7.18
N ILE A 246 11.45 1.27 7.30
CA ILE A 246 11.35 -0.04 6.64
C ILE A 246 10.28 0.02 5.55
N ILE A 247 10.58 -0.51 4.37
CA ILE A 247 9.60 -0.82 3.35
C ILE A 247 9.29 -2.31 3.39
N PHE A 248 8.01 -2.65 3.38
CA PHE A 248 7.49 -4.00 3.37
C PHE A 248 6.79 -4.25 2.05
N GLY A 249 7.29 -5.18 1.30
CA GLY A 249 6.74 -5.60 0.01
C GLY A 249 6.88 -7.10 -0.16
N TRP A 250 6.58 -7.58 -1.35
CA TRP A 250 6.66 -8.99 -1.68
C TRP A 250 7.18 -9.20 -3.11
N VAL A 251 7.78 -10.35 -3.33
CA VAL A 251 8.26 -10.79 -4.65
C VAL A 251 7.44 -12.01 -5.05
N PRO A 252 6.65 -11.94 -6.14
CA PRO A 252 5.82 -13.07 -6.57
C PRO A 252 6.68 -14.29 -6.87
N SER A 253 6.28 -15.43 -6.36
CA SER A 253 6.89 -16.71 -6.68
C SER A 253 6.35 -17.24 -8.00
N ARG A 254 7.21 -17.87 -8.80
CA ARG A 254 6.86 -18.40 -10.10
C ARG A 254 7.38 -19.81 -10.31
N ALA A 255 6.59 -20.61 -10.99
CA ALA A 255 7.03 -21.93 -11.43
C ALA A 255 8.02 -21.85 -12.59
N ASN A 256 7.96 -20.81 -13.41
CA ASN A 256 8.85 -20.58 -14.56
C ASN A 256 9.35 -19.15 -14.54
N GLU A 257 10.64 -18.95 -14.68
CA GLU A 257 11.34 -17.67 -14.67
C GLU A 257 11.00 -16.78 -15.86
N THR A 258 9.77 -16.43 -16.07
CA THR A 258 9.40 -15.48 -17.10
C THR A 258 9.18 -14.09 -16.52
N ASP A 259 9.76 -13.12 -17.16
CA ASP A 259 9.79 -11.71 -16.76
C ASP A 259 8.46 -10.98 -16.74
N SER A 260 7.43 -11.61 -17.20
CA SER A 260 6.14 -10.95 -17.37
C SER A 260 5.21 -11.13 -16.23
N ALA A 261 5.80 -11.09 -15.14
CA ALA A 261 5.15 -11.21 -13.98
C ALA A 261 3.82 -10.67 -13.83
N HIS A 262 3.55 -9.88 -13.92
CA HIS A 262 2.68 -9.14 -13.26
C HIS A 262 1.47 -8.93 -13.94
N LEU A 263 1.42 -9.79 -14.90
CA LEU A 263 0.83 -8.86 -15.22
C LEU A 263 -0.15 -8.85 -16.16
N THR A 264 -0.45 -9.82 -16.52
CA THR A 264 -1.76 -10.18 -16.94
C THR A 264 -2.35 -10.81 -15.72
N TYR A 265 -3.23 -10.14 -15.08
CA TYR A 265 -4.27 -10.78 -14.30
C TYR A 265 -5.08 -11.62 -15.30
N ASP A 266 -4.45 -12.63 -15.79
CA ASP A 266 -5.14 -13.71 -16.41
C ASP A 266 -5.97 -14.33 -15.29
N GLU A 267 -7.25 -14.53 -15.52
CA GLU A 267 -8.16 -15.21 -14.59
C GLU A 267 -7.65 -16.60 -14.17
N ASN A 268 -6.62 -17.08 -14.86
CA ASN A 268 -5.90 -18.32 -14.60
C ASN A 268 -4.52 -18.11 -13.98
N SER A 269 -4.26 -16.99 -13.37
CA SER A 269 -2.95 -16.67 -12.80
C SER A 269 -2.49 -17.61 -11.68
N ASP A 270 -3.38 -18.36 -11.07
CA ASP A 270 -3.08 -19.42 -10.11
C ASP A 270 -2.89 -20.79 -10.75
N ASN A 271 -2.82 -20.86 -12.05
CA ASN A 271 -2.42 -22.08 -12.73
C ASN A 271 -0.90 -22.31 -12.58
N GLU A 272 -0.38 -23.34 -13.17
CA GLU A 272 0.98 -23.85 -13.07
C GLU A 272 2.11 -22.80 -13.27
N GLN A 273 1.83 -21.59 -13.75
CA GLN A 273 2.84 -20.57 -14.05
C GLN A 273 3.03 -19.53 -12.93
N PHE A 274 2.05 -19.38 -12.05
CA PHE A 274 2.10 -18.44 -10.96
C PHE A 274 1.79 -19.11 -9.65
N ILE A 275 2.65 -18.91 -8.71
CA ILE A 275 2.30 -18.99 -7.31
C ILE A 275 2.02 -17.56 -6.89
N TRP A 276 0.74 -17.20 -6.87
CA TRP A 276 0.28 -15.94 -6.28
C TRP A 276 0.68 -15.92 -4.81
N ALA A 277 0.87 -14.81 -4.21
CA ALA A 277 1.63 -14.64 -3.01
C ALA A 277 3.12 -14.97 -3.25
N GLY A 278 3.95 -14.25 -2.67
CA GLY A 278 5.38 -14.38 -2.88
C GLY A 278 6.13 -14.44 -1.58
N THR A 279 7.41 -14.32 -1.70
CA THR A 279 8.27 -14.10 -0.56
C THR A 279 8.06 -12.66 -0.07
N PHE A 280 7.66 -12.53 1.18
CA PHE A 280 7.63 -11.25 1.88
C PHE A 280 9.07 -10.77 2.11
N VAL A 281 9.34 -9.52 1.80
CA VAL A 281 10.68 -8.93 1.90
C VAL A 281 10.60 -7.57 2.57
N ALA A 282 11.38 -7.38 3.62
CA ALA A 282 11.58 -6.11 4.28
C ALA A 282 12.95 -5.54 3.93
N HIS A 283 12.97 -4.27 3.51
CA HIS A 283 14.21 -3.51 3.33
C HIS A 283 14.22 -2.28 4.23
N GLU A 284 15.39 -1.92 4.73
CA GLU A 284 15.61 -0.61 5.35
C GLU A 284 15.90 0.42 4.26
N ILE A 285 15.13 1.51 4.24
CA ILE A 285 15.34 2.65 3.36
C ILE A 285 16.27 3.65 4.04
N TYR A 286 17.24 4.16 3.31
CA TYR A 286 18.10 5.24 3.75
C TYR A 286 18.24 6.33 2.67
N GLN A 287 18.49 7.55 3.12
CA GLN A 287 18.77 8.69 2.23
C GLN A 287 20.26 8.78 1.96
N ARG A 288 20.66 8.95 0.70
CA ARG A 288 22.04 9.25 0.29
C ARG A 288 22.33 10.75 0.45
N GLU A 289 23.59 11.15 0.36
CA GLU A 289 24.02 12.54 0.50
C GLU A 289 23.38 13.48 -0.55
N ASP A 290 23.09 12.98 -1.73
CA ASP A 290 22.42 13.74 -2.80
C ASP A 290 20.89 13.81 -2.67
N GLY A 291 20.34 13.20 -1.60
CA GLY A 291 18.91 13.13 -1.34
C GLY A 291 18.22 11.94 -1.99
N THR A 292 18.88 11.17 -2.86
CA THR A 292 18.28 9.96 -3.42
C THR A 292 18.14 8.84 -2.38
N LEU A 293 17.24 7.90 -2.63
CA LEU A 293 17.01 6.79 -1.72
C LEU A 293 17.81 5.55 -2.11
N GLY A 294 18.24 4.81 -1.11
CA GLY A 294 18.76 3.47 -1.24
C GLY A 294 18.02 2.51 -0.31
N CYS A 295 18.18 1.23 -0.57
CA CYS A 295 17.69 0.20 0.36
C CYS A 295 18.81 -0.76 0.73
N ARG A 296 18.64 -1.42 1.87
CA ARG A 296 19.54 -2.46 2.37
C ARG A 296 18.76 -3.47 3.19
N VAL A 297 19.34 -4.64 3.39
CA VAL A 297 18.82 -5.63 4.32
C VAL A 297 18.88 -5.05 5.74
N PRO A 298 17.80 -5.13 6.54
CA PRO A 298 17.85 -4.72 7.94
C PRO A 298 18.96 -5.44 8.71
N GLN A 299 19.66 -4.74 9.59
CA GLN A 299 20.82 -5.30 10.28
C GLN A 299 20.48 -6.55 11.10
N THR A 300 19.30 -6.58 11.72
CA THR A 300 18.80 -7.74 12.48
C THR A 300 18.65 -8.98 11.60
N VAL A 301 18.17 -8.81 10.36
CA VAL A 301 18.09 -9.91 9.40
C VAL A 301 19.48 -10.38 9.00
N TRP A 302 20.39 -9.44 8.75
CA TRP A 302 21.77 -9.77 8.40
C TRP A 302 22.48 -10.54 9.50
N ASP A 303 22.29 -10.16 10.76
CA ASP A 303 22.90 -10.78 11.92
C ASP A 303 22.34 -12.16 12.25
N ALA A 304 21.13 -12.48 11.72
CA ALA A 304 20.51 -13.79 11.88
C ALA A 304 21.13 -14.89 11.01
N PHE A 305 21.97 -14.56 10.02
CA PHE A 305 22.71 -15.56 9.26
C PHE A 305 23.88 -16.10 10.09
N GLU A 306 23.90 -17.41 10.35
CA GLU A 306 24.93 -18.07 11.15
C GLU A 306 26.27 -18.20 10.41
N GLU A 307 26.27 -18.33 9.08
CA GLU A 307 27.43 -18.44 8.23
C GLU A 307 27.45 -17.42 7.11
N LYS A 308 28.61 -16.77 6.92
CA LYS A 308 28.84 -15.86 5.80
C LYS A 308 29.70 -16.59 4.77
N THR A 309 29.13 -17.01 3.65
CA THR A 309 29.91 -17.54 2.53
C THR A 309 30.35 -16.35 1.66
N VAL A 310 31.65 -16.16 1.54
CA VAL A 310 32.22 -15.16 0.61
C VAL A 310 32.55 -15.91 -0.68
N PHE A 311 31.93 -15.48 -1.77
CA PHE A 311 32.19 -15.99 -3.12
C PHE A 311 33.31 -15.19 -3.79
#